data_0ec5c1dc4ff11a5c2ffdbf4304eba81b
#
_entry.id   0ec5c1dc4ff11a5c2ffdbf4304eba81b
#
_cell.length_a   1.000
_cell.length_b   1.000
_cell.length_c   1.000
_cell.angle_alpha   90.00
_cell.angle_beta   90.00
_cell.angle_gamma   90.00
#
_symmetry.space_group_name_H-M   'P 1'
#
loop_
_entity.id
_entity.type
_entity.pdbx_description
1 polymer ?
#
loop_
_entity_poly.entity_id
_entity_poly.type
_entity_poly.pdbx_seq_one_letter_code
_entity_poly.pdbx_strand_id
1 'polypeptide(L)'
;MAQNHGSDSVPHVYDRALMLHGGKRNEVMTLAEIQRYGIDSFGDPDYVSIYGMRPEEWYSRRVRLLGRTAVECTRDALADHIALDVASVAKCMPWNQFAVIDPFAGSCNTLFWILRRLPNSEGIGFESDQHVFDLTRRNLAAIGQRIEVVHGDYVGLLQQLRVPVDRGIAAFIAPPWGSALDEVQGLDLCGTEPPIAEVIEQIMRQFSIYNVLFAVQVHEKVSTPSLGDVQKRLDWTDLRIYDICKKGWNHGILLGTKGWSPRR
;
A
#
# COMPACT_ATOMS: atom_id res chain seq x y z
N MET A 1 43.90 25.16 -29.27
CA MET A 1 43.63 24.97 -27.83
C MET A 1 42.14 24.88 -27.64
N ALA A 2 41.64 23.67 -27.53
CA ALA A 2 40.21 23.41 -27.27
C ALA A 2 40.04 23.25 -25.76
N GLN A 3 39.29 24.17 -25.15
CA GLN A 3 38.93 24.08 -23.75
C GLN A 3 37.80 23.05 -23.64
N ASN A 4 38.12 21.91 -23.06
CA ASN A 4 37.13 20.93 -22.56
C ASN A 4 36.44 21.55 -21.34
N HIS A 5 35.22 22.04 -21.49
CA HIS A 5 34.31 22.27 -20.37
C HIS A 5 33.76 20.92 -19.94
N GLY A 6 34.46 20.29 -19.00
CA GLY A 6 33.88 19.21 -18.21
C GLY A 6 32.70 19.80 -17.43
N SER A 7 31.49 19.39 -17.76
CA SER A 7 30.34 19.62 -16.90
C SER A 7 30.55 18.74 -15.67
N ASP A 8 30.96 19.33 -14.55
CA ASP A 8 30.83 18.72 -13.24
C ASP A 8 29.34 18.51 -12.97
N SER A 9 28.83 17.35 -13.38
CA SER A 9 27.51 16.90 -12.99
C SER A 9 27.56 16.61 -11.50
N VAL A 10 26.92 17.48 -10.70
CA VAL A 10 26.65 17.21 -9.28
C VAL A 10 26.05 15.80 -9.21
N PRO A 11 26.59 14.90 -8.38
CA PRO A 11 26.06 13.54 -8.25
C PRO A 11 24.56 13.62 -7.94
N HIS A 12 23.74 13.10 -8.81
CA HIS A 12 22.29 13.12 -8.65
C HIS A 12 21.94 12.17 -7.51
N VAL A 13 21.46 12.70 -6.39
CA VAL A 13 21.00 11.92 -5.24
C VAL A 13 19.57 11.46 -5.55
N TYR A 14 19.35 10.15 -5.52
CA TYR A 14 18.03 9.56 -5.68
C TYR A 14 17.35 9.51 -4.31
N ASP A 15 16.69 10.59 -3.97
CA ASP A 15 15.96 10.73 -2.71
C ASP A 15 14.43 10.76 -2.94
N ARG A 16 13.70 10.84 -1.83
CA ARG A 16 12.25 10.93 -1.84
C ARG A 16 11.75 12.16 -2.62
N ALA A 17 12.42 13.30 -2.53
CA ALA A 17 11.99 14.53 -3.18
C ALA A 17 12.09 14.43 -4.71
N LEU A 18 13.20 13.89 -5.23
CA LEU A 18 13.37 13.63 -6.66
C LEU A 18 12.31 12.66 -7.19
N MET A 19 12.03 11.60 -6.43
CA MET A 19 11.16 10.51 -6.85
C MET A 19 9.66 10.86 -6.74
N LEU A 20 9.25 11.67 -5.75
CA LEU A 20 7.84 12.03 -5.54
C LEU A 20 7.44 13.35 -6.19
N HIS A 21 8.33 14.32 -6.22
CA HIS A 21 8.03 15.70 -6.62
C HIS A 21 8.89 16.19 -7.78
N GLY A 22 10.02 15.52 -8.02
CA GLY A 22 10.98 15.88 -9.08
C GLY A 22 10.70 15.21 -10.41
N GLY A 23 11.69 15.32 -11.31
CA GLY A 23 11.61 14.81 -12.68
C GLY A 23 11.40 13.31 -12.80
N LYS A 24 11.71 12.55 -11.74
CA LYS A 24 11.54 11.07 -11.76
C LYS A 24 10.14 10.59 -11.37
N ARG A 25 9.27 11.45 -10.89
CA ARG A 25 7.93 11.09 -10.41
C ARG A 25 7.17 10.13 -11.35
N ASN A 26 7.07 10.49 -12.61
CA ASN A 26 6.28 9.78 -13.61
C ASN A 26 7.15 9.04 -14.66
N GLU A 27 8.45 8.93 -14.42
CA GLU A 27 9.35 8.17 -15.28
C GLU A 27 9.40 6.70 -14.85
N VAL A 28 9.48 5.81 -15.84
CA VAL A 28 9.75 4.39 -15.59
C VAL A 28 11.22 4.25 -15.19
N MET A 29 11.46 3.75 -14.01
CA MET A 29 12.80 3.62 -13.44
C MET A 29 13.57 2.46 -14.03
N THR A 30 14.87 2.68 -14.29
CA THR A 30 15.82 1.60 -14.58
C THR A 30 16.19 0.85 -13.30
N LEU A 31 16.75 -0.35 -13.44
CA LEU A 31 17.24 -1.13 -12.28
C LEU A 31 18.30 -0.34 -11.48
N ALA A 32 19.25 0.30 -12.17
CA ALA A 32 20.30 1.07 -11.53
C ALA A 32 19.75 2.26 -10.72
N GLU A 33 18.70 2.94 -11.21
CA GLU A 33 18.06 4.04 -10.49
C GLU A 33 17.29 3.55 -9.26
N ILE A 34 16.59 2.42 -9.35
CA ILE A 34 15.91 1.80 -8.20
C ILE A 34 16.91 1.42 -7.11
N GLN A 35 18.00 0.74 -7.49
CA GLN A 35 19.05 0.36 -6.55
C GLN A 35 19.74 1.59 -5.95
N ARG A 36 19.99 2.63 -6.76
CA ARG A 36 20.57 3.88 -6.29
C ARG A 36 19.67 4.59 -5.28
N TYR A 37 18.36 4.63 -5.51
CA TYR A 37 17.39 5.14 -4.54
C TYR A 37 17.46 4.36 -3.21
N GLY A 38 17.51 3.05 -3.27
CA GLY A 38 17.66 2.20 -2.08
C GLY A 38 18.95 2.51 -1.31
N ILE A 39 20.08 2.66 -2.02
CA ILE A 39 21.38 2.99 -1.41
C ILE A 39 21.37 4.39 -0.80
N ASP A 40 20.99 5.40 -1.56
CA ASP A 40 21.07 6.80 -1.15
C ASP A 40 20.15 7.10 0.03
N SER A 41 18.92 6.56 0.01
CA SER A 41 17.92 6.81 1.03
C SER A 41 18.04 5.88 2.24
N PHE A 42 18.35 4.60 2.04
CA PHE A 42 18.24 3.57 3.07
C PHE A 42 19.51 2.74 3.29
N GLY A 43 20.53 2.91 2.45
CA GLY A 43 21.77 2.13 2.52
C GLY A 43 21.62 0.67 2.04
N ASP A 44 20.56 0.38 1.28
CA ASP A 44 20.21 -0.97 0.84
C ASP A 44 19.77 -0.96 -0.64
N PRO A 45 20.55 -1.58 -1.57
CA PRO A 45 20.15 -1.67 -2.98
C PRO A 45 18.89 -2.51 -3.20
N ASP A 46 18.55 -3.40 -2.27
CA ASP A 46 17.38 -4.28 -2.34
C ASP A 46 16.15 -3.70 -1.63
N TYR A 47 16.22 -2.42 -1.20
CA TYR A 47 15.16 -1.78 -0.43
C TYR A 47 13.77 -1.87 -1.09
N VAL A 48 13.68 -1.67 -2.41
CA VAL A 48 12.41 -1.71 -3.15
C VAL A 48 12.09 -3.16 -3.56
N SER A 49 11.94 -4.05 -2.57
CA SER A 49 11.47 -5.42 -2.79
C SER A 49 9.94 -5.46 -2.90
N ILE A 50 9.43 -6.12 -3.94
CA ILE A 50 7.99 -6.29 -4.20
C ILE A 50 7.68 -7.68 -4.75
N TYR A 51 6.49 -8.17 -4.48
CA TYR A 51 5.99 -9.49 -4.93
C TYR A 51 6.86 -10.68 -4.50
N GLY A 52 7.57 -10.54 -3.37
CA GLY A 52 8.52 -11.54 -2.86
C GLY A 52 9.83 -11.60 -3.62
N MET A 53 10.19 -10.55 -4.34
CA MET A 53 11.38 -10.48 -5.18
C MET A 53 12.20 -9.21 -4.92
N ARG A 54 13.53 -9.33 -5.02
CA ARG A 54 14.45 -8.19 -5.02
C ARG A 54 14.41 -7.42 -6.33
N PRO A 55 14.93 -6.18 -6.39
CA PRO A 55 14.91 -5.35 -7.59
C PRO A 55 15.44 -6.05 -8.86
N GLU A 56 16.57 -6.74 -8.77
CA GLU A 56 17.13 -7.46 -9.90
C GLU A 56 16.21 -8.59 -10.40
N GLU A 57 15.59 -9.33 -9.48
CA GLU A 57 14.69 -10.44 -9.81
C GLU A 57 13.41 -9.96 -10.49
N TRP A 58 12.70 -8.98 -9.88
CA TRP A 58 11.47 -8.50 -10.48
C TRP A 58 11.72 -7.70 -11.77
N TYR A 59 12.86 -6.98 -11.87
CA TYR A 59 13.24 -6.27 -13.10
C TYR A 59 13.52 -7.23 -14.26
N SER A 60 14.19 -8.35 -13.99
CA SER A 60 14.44 -9.40 -14.99
C SER A 60 13.15 -10.04 -15.51
N ARG A 61 12.11 -10.08 -14.68
CA ARG A 61 10.76 -10.53 -15.05
C ARG A 61 9.91 -9.45 -15.73
N ARG A 62 10.53 -8.34 -16.19
CA ARG A 62 9.87 -7.21 -16.86
C ARG A 62 8.90 -6.41 -15.98
N VAL A 63 8.94 -6.56 -14.67
CA VAL A 63 8.26 -5.66 -13.75
C VAL A 63 8.91 -4.28 -13.82
N ARG A 64 8.11 -3.21 -13.79
CA ARG A 64 8.58 -1.82 -13.90
C ARG A 64 7.80 -0.96 -12.91
N LEU A 65 8.47 0.05 -12.36
CA LEU A 65 7.87 1.02 -11.45
C LEU A 65 8.14 2.43 -11.94
N LEU A 66 7.19 3.32 -11.67
CA LEU A 66 7.44 4.77 -11.73
C LEU A 66 8.24 5.20 -10.50
N GLY A 67 8.92 6.33 -10.58
CA GLY A 67 9.66 6.88 -9.44
C GLY A 67 8.77 7.00 -8.20
N ARG A 68 7.60 7.63 -8.31
CA ARG A 68 6.66 7.74 -7.19
C ARG A 68 6.20 6.39 -6.65
N THR A 69 5.93 5.42 -7.52
CA THR A 69 5.50 4.08 -7.09
C THR A 69 6.60 3.36 -6.31
N ALA A 70 7.86 3.55 -6.67
CA ALA A 70 9.00 2.99 -5.93
C ALA A 70 9.12 3.55 -4.50
N VAL A 71 8.66 4.79 -4.29
CA VAL A 71 8.63 5.42 -2.95
C VAL A 71 7.38 5.05 -2.16
N GLU A 72 6.22 5.06 -2.83
CA GLU A 72 4.90 4.91 -2.20
C GLU A 72 4.52 3.44 -1.98
N CYS A 73 5.12 2.50 -2.72
CA CYS A 73 4.77 1.09 -2.56
C CYS A 73 5.12 0.56 -1.16
N THR A 74 4.19 -0.16 -0.58
CA THR A 74 4.46 -0.96 0.63
C THR A 74 5.37 -2.12 0.24
N ARG A 75 6.64 -2.07 0.61
CA ARG A 75 7.64 -3.10 0.28
C ARG A 75 7.38 -4.43 0.99
N ASP A 76 7.98 -5.50 0.50
CA ASP A 76 7.70 -6.88 0.94
C ASP A 76 7.80 -7.09 2.45
N ALA A 77 8.84 -6.57 3.10
CA ALA A 77 9.03 -6.74 4.53
C ALA A 77 7.83 -6.22 5.34
N LEU A 78 7.29 -5.04 4.97
CA LEU A 78 6.11 -4.47 5.62
C LEU A 78 4.83 -5.18 5.17
N ALA A 79 4.69 -5.44 3.88
CA ALA A 79 3.51 -6.06 3.31
C ALA A 79 3.26 -7.48 3.85
N ASP A 80 4.31 -8.27 4.08
CA ASP A 80 4.19 -9.61 4.68
C ASP A 80 3.74 -9.55 6.15
N HIS A 81 4.27 -8.63 6.96
CA HIS A 81 3.79 -8.42 8.33
C HIS A 81 2.33 -8.01 8.37
N ILE A 82 1.92 -7.04 7.55
CA ILE A 82 0.51 -6.65 7.40
C ILE A 82 -0.34 -7.86 7.02
N ALA A 83 0.09 -8.62 6.04
CA ALA A 83 -0.65 -9.79 5.54
C ALA A 83 -0.80 -10.89 6.61
N LEU A 84 0.24 -11.14 7.42
CA LEU A 84 0.18 -12.08 8.54
C LEU A 84 -0.86 -11.64 9.57
N ASP A 85 -0.88 -10.37 9.90
CA ASP A 85 -1.78 -9.81 10.88
C ASP A 85 -3.23 -9.80 10.39
N VAL A 86 -3.47 -9.38 9.14
CA VAL A 86 -4.78 -9.47 8.47
C VAL A 86 -5.28 -10.92 8.50
N ALA A 87 -4.44 -11.87 8.10
CA ALA A 87 -4.83 -13.28 8.09
C ALA A 87 -5.09 -13.83 9.50
N SER A 88 -4.37 -13.37 10.53
CA SER A 88 -4.58 -13.79 11.91
C SER A 88 -5.97 -13.39 12.42
N VAL A 89 -6.42 -12.17 12.11
CA VAL A 89 -7.74 -11.67 12.49
C VAL A 89 -8.83 -12.27 11.62
N ALA A 90 -8.60 -12.40 10.31
CA ALA A 90 -9.55 -13.01 9.38
C ALA A 90 -9.93 -14.45 9.75
N LYS A 91 -9.00 -15.23 10.34
CA LYS A 91 -9.29 -16.59 10.85
C LYS A 91 -10.32 -16.63 11.97
N CYS A 92 -10.59 -15.51 12.64
CA CYS A 92 -11.64 -15.42 13.66
C CYS A 92 -13.04 -15.24 13.04
N MET A 93 -13.12 -14.98 11.74
CA MET A 93 -14.38 -14.89 10.99
C MET A 93 -14.88 -16.28 10.59
N PRO A 94 -16.19 -16.46 10.40
CA PRO A 94 -16.78 -17.77 10.05
C PRO A 94 -16.52 -18.18 8.58
N TRP A 95 -15.88 -17.33 7.78
CA TRP A 95 -15.57 -17.58 6.37
C TRP A 95 -14.12 -18.01 6.18
N ASN A 96 -13.91 -18.86 5.18
CA ASN A 96 -12.59 -19.26 4.71
C ASN A 96 -12.20 -18.64 3.35
N GLN A 97 -13.08 -17.81 2.81
CA GLN A 97 -12.90 -17.06 1.56
C GLN A 97 -13.25 -15.59 1.78
N PHE A 98 -12.46 -14.71 1.19
CA PHE A 98 -12.61 -13.27 1.33
C PHE A 98 -12.61 -12.58 -0.03
N ALA A 99 -13.37 -11.49 -0.13
CA ALA A 99 -13.09 -10.43 -1.08
C ALA A 99 -12.15 -9.43 -0.39
N VAL A 100 -10.92 -9.34 -0.88
CA VAL A 100 -9.91 -8.40 -0.35
C VAL A 100 -9.91 -7.18 -1.26
N ILE A 101 -10.23 -6.01 -0.70
CA ILE A 101 -10.42 -4.77 -1.44
C ILE A 101 -9.30 -3.81 -1.07
N ASP A 102 -8.65 -3.22 -2.08
CA ASP A 102 -7.65 -2.17 -1.93
C ASP A 102 -8.11 -0.94 -2.74
N PRO A 103 -8.68 0.10 -2.09
CA PRO A 103 -9.12 1.31 -2.76
C PRO A 103 -8.01 2.17 -3.35
N PHE A 104 -6.75 1.91 -2.98
CA PHE A 104 -5.57 2.69 -3.38
C PHE A 104 -4.44 1.77 -3.82
N ALA A 105 -4.71 0.96 -4.83
CA ALA A 105 -3.95 -0.24 -5.16
C ALA A 105 -2.46 -0.01 -5.45
N GLY A 106 -2.10 1.13 -6.05
CA GLY A 106 -0.71 1.43 -6.39
C GLY A 106 -0.04 0.27 -7.13
N SER A 107 0.98 -0.32 -6.52
CA SER A 107 1.65 -1.52 -7.05
C SER A 107 0.90 -2.83 -6.78
N CYS A 108 -0.18 -2.83 -6.00
CA CYS A 108 -0.84 -4.04 -5.47
C CYS A 108 0.06 -4.96 -4.62
N ASN A 109 1.21 -4.50 -4.13
CA ASN A 109 2.11 -5.38 -3.40
C ASN A 109 1.50 -5.88 -2.08
N THR A 110 0.81 -5.02 -1.32
CA THR A 110 0.16 -5.44 -0.08
C THR A 110 -0.98 -6.42 -0.36
N LEU A 111 -1.79 -6.15 -1.39
CA LEU A 111 -2.86 -7.04 -1.81
C LEU A 111 -2.32 -8.42 -2.24
N PHE A 112 -1.19 -8.46 -2.97
CA PHE A 112 -0.47 -9.70 -3.30
C PHE A 112 -0.11 -10.50 -2.05
N TRP A 113 0.45 -9.86 -1.02
CA TRP A 113 0.85 -10.55 0.21
C TRP A 113 -0.34 -11.01 1.04
N ILE A 114 -1.41 -10.20 1.14
CA ILE A 114 -2.64 -10.59 1.83
C ILE A 114 -3.24 -11.83 1.19
N LEU A 115 -3.33 -11.89 -0.14
CA LEU A 115 -3.88 -13.05 -0.86
C LEU A 115 -3.02 -14.32 -0.70
N ARG A 116 -1.71 -14.19 -0.55
CA ARG A 116 -0.84 -15.33 -0.21
C ARG A 116 -1.12 -15.91 1.17
N ARG A 117 -1.62 -15.10 2.10
CA ARG A 117 -1.98 -15.51 3.48
C ARG A 117 -3.44 -15.93 3.62
N LEU A 118 -4.28 -15.54 2.66
CA LEU A 118 -5.69 -15.90 2.57
C LEU A 118 -5.95 -16.71 1.29
N PRO A 119 -5.54 -17.97 1.22
CA PRO A 119 -5.74 -18.80 0.04
C PRO A 119 -7.24 -18.94 -0.24
N ASN A 120 -7.61 -19.05 -1.52
CA ASN A 120 -9.00 -19.08 -2.03
C ASN A 120 -9.76 -17.75 -1.92
N SER A 121 -9.08 -16.66 -1.58
CA SER A 121 -9.66 -15.32 -1.58
C SER A 121 -9.41 -14.61 -2.91
N GLU A 122 -10.25 -13.65 -3.25
CA GLU A 122 -10.14 -12.82 -4.45
C GLU A 122 -9.69 -11.41 -4.07
N GLY A 123 -8.79 -10.84 -4.85
CA GLY A 123 -8.28 -9.48 -4.63
C GLY A 123 -8.74 -8.53 -5.71
N ILE A 124 -9.23 -7.37 -5.31
CA ILE A 124 -9.66 -6.29 -6.20
C ILE A 124 -9.02 -5.00 -5.73
N GLY A 125 -8.20 -4.41 -6.61
CA GLY A 125 -7.55 -3.12 -6.39
C GLY A 125 -8.14 -2.04 -7.30
N PHE A 126 -8.30 -0.82 -6.77
CA PHE A 126 -8.70 0.35 -7.54
C PHE A 126 -7.52 1.31 -7.66
N GLU A 127 -7.26 1.81 -8.86
CA GLU A 127 -6.18 2.75 -9.12
C GLU A 127 -6.67 3.88 -10.03
N SER A 128 -6.59 5.10 -9.55
CA SER A 128 -7.09 6.28 -10.26
C SER A 128 -6.10 6.83 -11.28
N ASP A 129 -4.81 6.61 -11.08
CA ASP A 129 -3.79 7.07 -12.02
C ASP A 129 -3.58 6.06 -13.14
N GLN A 130 -3.80 6.52 -14.38
CA GLN A 130 -3.71 5.68 -15.57
C GLN A 130 -2.33 5.04 -15.77
N HIS A 131 -1.24 5.77 -15.48
CA HIS A 131 0.11 5.23 -15.70
C HIS A 131 0.46 4.17 -14.66
N VAL A 132 0.08 4.40 -13.40
CA VAL A 132 0.26 3.40 -12.33
C VAL A 132 -0.58 2.17 -12.62
N PHE A 133 -1.87 2.34 -12.97
CA PHE A 133 -2.76 1.26 -13.36
C PHE A 133 -2.19 0.40 -14.49
N ASP A 134 -1.74 1.03 -15.59
CA ASP A 134 -1.22 0.31 -16.76
C ASP A 134 0.04 -0.50 -16.41
N LEU A 135 0.96 0.08 -15.63
CA LEU A 135 2.16 -0.64 -15.21
C LEU A 135 1.82 -1.77 -14.23
N THR A 136 0.98 -1.52 -13.23
CA THR A 136 0.60 -2.53 -12.24
C THR A 136 -0.07 -3.72 -12.89
N ARG A 137 -1.01 -3.49 -13.82
CA ARG A 137 -1.64 -4.57 -14.58
C ARG A 137 -0.64 -5.40 -15.40
N ARG A 138 0.34 -4.74 -16.06
CA ARG A 138 1.42 -5.43 -16.79
C ARG A 138 2.33 -6.20 -15.85
N ASN A 139 2.66 -5.63 -14.70
CA ASN A 139 3.51 -6.26 -13.69
C ASN A 139 2.87 -7.54 -13.15
N LEU A 140 1.60 -7.47 -12.76
CA LEU A 140 0.85 -8.64 -12.27
C LEU A 140 0.78 -9.76 -13.31
N ALA A 141 0.52 -9.41 -14.57
CA ALA A 141 0.54 -10.35 -15.68
C ALA A 141 1.93 -11.00 -15.88
N ALA A 142 3.00 -10.20 -15.78
CA ALA A 142 4.39 -10.68 -15.95
C ALA A 142 4.82 -11.69 -14.87
N ILE A 143 4.23 -11.59 -13.66
CA ILE A 143 4.48 -12.54 -12.55
C ILE A 143 3.39 -13.61 -12.41
N GLY A 144 2.43 -13.64 -13.33
CA GLY A 144 1.37 -14.66 -13.35
C GLY A 144 0.34 -14.54 -12.23
N GLN A 145 0.15 -13.33 -11.65
CA GLN A 145 -0.84 -13.10 -10.59
C GLN A 145 -2.20 -12.71 -11.15
N ARG A 146 -3.24 -13.29 -10.57
CA ARG A 146 -4.65 -13.04 -10.94
C ARG A 146 -5.32 -12.08 -9.94
N ILE A 147 -4.71 -10.91 -9.74
CA ILE A 147 -5.31 -9.83 -8.96
C ILE A 147 -6.02 -8.92 -9.94
N GLU A 148 -7.31 -8.67 -9.71
CA GLU A 148 -8.06 -7.74 -10.51
C GLU A 148 -7.68 -6.29 -10.14
N VAL A 149 -7.27 -5.51 -11.12
CA VAL A 149 -7.02 -4.07 -10.95
C VAL A 149 -7.94 -3.33 -11.88
N VAL A 150 -8.71 -2.40 -11.34
CA VAL A 150 -9.69 -1.60 -12.09
C VAL A 150 -9.26 -0.13 -12.08
N HIS A 151 -9.22 0.48 -13.26
CA HIS A 151 -8.91 1.91 -13.37
C HIS A 151 -10.11 2.76 -13.01
N GLY A 152 -9.92 3.71 -12.13
CA GLY A 152 -10.92 4.71 -11.78
C GLY A 152 -10.94 5.10 -10.32
N ASP A 153 -11.84 6.02 -10.00
CA ASP A 153 -12.09 6.47 -8.63
C ASP A 153 -12.79 5.36 -7.82
N TYR A 154 -12.26 5.10 -6.62
CA TYR A 154 -12.74 4.00 -5.78
C TYR A 154 -14.21 4.15 -5.35
N VAL A 155 -14.73 5.37 -5.19
CA VAL A 155 -16.12 5.60 -4.74
C VAL A 155 -17.10 5.06 -5.77
N GLY A 156 -16.89 5.40 -7.04
CA GLY A 156 -17.72 4.92 -8.14
C GLY A 156 -17.58 3.40 -8.38
N LEU A 157 -16.36 2.88 -8.23
CA LEU A 157 -16.07 1.46 -8.43
C LEU A 157 -16.63 0.60 -7.29
N LEU A 158 -16.54 1.05 -6.04
CA LEU A 158 -17.13 0.36 -4.89
C LEU A 158 -18.64 0.17 -5.05
N GLN A 159 -19.37 1.17 -5.57
CA GLN A 159 -20.82 1.09 -5.78
C GLN A 159 -21.22 -0.03 -6.77
N GLN A 160 -20.33 -0.36 -7.69
CA GLN A 160 -20.54 -1.40 -8.71
C GLN A 160 -20.10 -2.78 -8.23
N LEU A 161 -19.25 -2.86 -7.20
CA LEU A 161 -18.71 -4.11 -6.69
C LEU A 161 -19.80 -4.95 -6.03
N ARG A 162 -19.85 -6.22 -6.40
CA ARG A 162 -20.76 -7.21 -5.82
C ARG A 162 -19.93 -8.35 -5.22
N VAL A 163 -20.16 -8.63 -3.96
CA VAL A 163 -19.50 -9.71 -3.23
C VAL A 163 -20.56 -10.76 -2.87
N PRO A 164 -20.31 -12.06 -3.09
CA PRO A 164 -21.19 -13.11 -2.61
C PRO A 164 -21.35 -13.08 -1.09
N VAL A 165 -22.56 -13.35 -0.58
CA VAL A 165 -22.90 -13.24 0.85
C VAL A 165 -22.22 -14.30 1.73
N ASP A 166 -21.67 -15.34 1.13
CA ASP A 166 -20.93 -16.42 1.79
C ASP A 166 -19.42 -16.12 1.95
N ARG A 167 -19.00 -14.92 1.63
CA ARG A 167 -17.60 -14.45 1.76
C ARG A 167 -17.46 -13.38 2.83
N GLY A 168 -16.32 -13.38 3.51
CA GLY A 168 -15.88 -12.26 4.34
C GLY A 168 -15.36 -11.11 3.48
N ILE A 169 -15.35 -9.91 4.01
CA ILE A 169 -14.72 -8.75 3.38
C ILE A 169 -13.53 -8.31 4.21
N ALA A 170 -12.39 -8.10 3.55
CA ALA A 170 -11.22 -7.45 4.12
C ALA A 170 -10.86 -6.25 3.26
N ALA A 171 -10.70 -5.08 3.86
CA ALA A 171 -10.33 -3.84 3.17
C ALA A 171 -8.96 -3.36 3.66
N PHE A 172 -7.98 -3.28 2.76
CA PHE A 172 -6.70 -2.64 3.04
C PHE A 172 -6.77 -1.19 2.60
N ILE A 173 -6.44 -0.25 3.47
CA ILE A 173 -6.59 1.19 3.23
C ILE A 173 -5.24 1.88 3.43
N ALA A 174 -4.65 2.37 2.35
CA ALA A 174 -3.38 3.07 2.36
C ALA A 174 -3.35 4.19 1.29
N PRO A 175 -4.13 5.27 1.44
CA PRO A 175 -4.03 6.40 0.53
C PRO A 175 -2.65 7.05 0.63
N PRO A 176 -2.21 7.80 -0.39
CA PRO A 176 -1.01 8.62 -0.29
C PRO A 176 -1.12 9.56 0.91
N TRP A 177 -0.10 9.56 1.77
CA TRP A 177 -0.16 10.40 2.97
C TRP A 177 0.07 11.88 2.68
N GLY A 178 0.90 12.19 1.68
CA GLY A 178 1.14 13.57 1.25
C GLY A 178 1.46 14.51 2.42
N SER A 179 0.70 15.62 2.50
CA SER A 179 0.79 16.61 3.56
C SER A 179 0.21 16.17 4.92
N ALA A 180 -0.50 15.04 4.96
CA ALA A 180 -1.02 14.49 6.21
C ALA A 180 0.08 13.89 7.12
N LEU A 181 1.27 13.62 6.56
CA LEU A 181 2.42 13.16 7.32
C LEU A 181 3.36 14.32 7.63
N ASP A 182 3.41 14.72 8.90
CA ASP A 182 4.41 15.64 9.45
C ASP A 182 5.47 14.85 10.23
N GLU A 183 6.76 15.16 10.04
CA GLU A 183 7.85 14.43 10.71
C GLU A 183 7.85 14.58 12.24
N VAL A 184 7.26 15.67 12.76
CA VAL A 184 7.20 15.97 14.19
C VAL A 184 5.88 15.47 14.79
N GLN A 185 4.75 15.85 14.19
CA GLN A 185 3.40 15.57 14.67
C GLN A 185 2.94 14.15 14.34
N GLY A 186 3.54 13.54 13.31
CA GLY A 186 3.16 12.22 12.80
C GLY A 186 2.06 12.28 11.76
N LEU A 187 1.46 11.12 11.49
CA LEU A 187 0.40 10.95 10.48
C LEU A 187 -0.96 11.38 11.05
N ASP A 188 -1.58 12.35 10.41
CA ASP A 188 -2.97 12.74 10.67
C ASP A 188 -3.91 11.98 9.72
N LEU A 189 -4.65 11.00 10.25
CA LEU A 189 -5.61 10.19 9.47
C LEU A 189 -6.83 10.99 8.98
N CYS A 190 -7.08 12.16 9.58
CA CYS A 190 -8.12 13.08 9.11
C CYS A 190 -7.63 13.99 7.97
N GLY A 191 -6.31 14.18 7.88
CA GLY A 191 -5.67 15.02 6.86
C GLY A 191 -5.27 14.26 5.58
N THR A 192 -5.47 12.95 5.50
CA THR A 192 -5.25 12.18 4.26
C THR A 192 -6.27 12.56 3.19
N GLU A 193 -5.93 12.37 1.93
CA GLU A 193 -6.82 12.63 0.80
C GLU A 193 -7.10 11.33 0.03
N PRO A 194 -8.29 10.73 0.25
CA PRO A 194 -9.38 11.10 1.15
C PRO A 194 -9.09 10.81 2.63
N PRO A 195 -9.82 11.44 3.58
CA PRO A 195 -9.75 11.09 5.01
C PRO A 195 -10.08 9.62 5.27
N ILE A 196 -9.29 8.95 6.12
CA ILE A 196 -9.48 7.51 6.40
C ILE A 196 -10.89 7.19 6.89
N ALA A 197 -11.45 8.05 7.74
CA ALA A 197 -12.81 7.89 8.25
C ALA A 197 -13.87 7.85 7.13
N GLU A 198 -13.72 8.69 6.11
CA GLU A 198 -14.64 8.71 4.96
C GLU A 198 -14.50 7.44 4.11
N VAL A 199 -13.29 6.94 3.91
CA VAL A 199 -13.06 5.67 3.18
C VAL A 199 -13.75 4.51 3.89
N ILE A 200 -13.62 4.41 5.22
CA ILE A 200 -14.31 3.39 6.03
C ILE A 200 -15.82 3.52 5.89
N GLU A 201 -16.37 4.73 5.96
CA GLU A 201 -17.79 4.97 5.82
C GLU A 201 -18.32 4.61 4.42
N GLN A 202 -17.57 4.91 3.37
CA GLN A 202 -17.94 4.51 2.00
C GLN A 202 -17.99 2.98 1.84
N ILE A 203 -16.99 2.28 2.36
CA ILE A 203 -16.96 0.81 2.35
C ILE A 203 -18.14 0.26 3.14
N MET A 204 -18.42 0.80 4.32
CA MET A 204 -19.57 0.36 5.15
C MET A 204 -20.93 0.63 4.52
N ARG A 205 -21.09 1.73 3.78
CA ARG A 205 -22.35 1.96 3.03
C ARG A 205 -22.58 0.90 1.97
N GLN A 206 -21.55 0.52 1.24
CA GLN A 206 -21.64 -0.51 0.20
C GLN A 206 -21.88 -1.90 0.79
N PHE A 207 -21.24 -2.20 1.92
CA PHE A 207 -21.24 -3.52 2.54
C PHE A 207 -21.94 -3.55 3.89
N SER A 208 -23.04 -2.81 4.05
CA SER A 208 -23.73 -2.62 5.34
C SER A 208 -24.25 -3.90 6.00
N ILE A 209 -24.48 -4.95 5.22
CA ILE A 209 -24.94 -6.27 5.70
C ILE A 209 -23.80 -7.25 5.97
N TYR A 210 -22.56 -6.86 5.69
CA TYR A 210 -21.39 -7.73 5.83
C TYR A 210 -20.63 -7.41 7.11
N ASN A 211 -19.92 -8.43 7.60
CA ASN A 211 -18.86 -8.25 8.56
C ASN A 211 -17.58 -7.86 7.78
N VAL A 212 -16.97 -6.74 8.16
CA VAL A 212 -15.79 -6.22 7.47
C VAL A 212 -14.60 -6.19 8.41
N LEU A 213 -13.45 -6.66 7.91
CA LEU A 213 -12.13 -6.45 8.49
C LEU A 213 -11.45 -5.29 7.77
N PHE A 214 -11.06 -4.28 8.50
CA PHE A 214 -10.27 -3.15 8.03
C PHE A 214 -8.82 -3.30 8.42
N ALA A 215 -7.92 -2.94 7.53
CA ALA A 215 -6.49 -2.87 7.74
C ALA A 215 -5.99 -1.51 7.21
N VAL A 216 -5.79 -0.55 8.10
CA VAL A 216 -5.36 0.82 7.74
C VAL A 216 -3.87 0.94 7.98
N GLN A 217 -3.09 1.20 6.94
CA GLN A 217 -1.65 1.42 7.09
C GLN A 217 -1.38 2.75 7.80
N VAL A 218 -0.50 2.72 8.80
CA VAL A 218 -0.16 3.89 9.60
C VAL A 218 1.35 4.07 9.73
N HIS A 219 1.76 5.26 10.09
CA HIS A 219 3.12 5.60 10.49
C HIS A 219 3.30 5.30 12.00
N GLU A 220 4.53 5.01 12.45
CA GLU A 220 4.80 4.77 13.88
C GLU A 220 4.39 5.94 14.77
N LYS A 221 4.53 7.17 14.25
CA LYS A 221 3.93 8.36 14.84
C LYS A 221 2.60 8.61 14.15
N VAL A 222 1.50 8.32 14.81
CA VAL A 222 0.15 8.63 14.35
C VAL A 222 -0.51 9.59 15.34
N SER A 223 -1.19 10.60 14.83
CA SER A 223 -1.91 11.59 15.65
C SER A 223 -2.96 10.90 16.50
N THR A 224 -2.83 10.98 17.84
CA THR A 224 -3.77 10.33 18.77
C THR A 224 -5.22 10.78 18.57
N PRO A 225 -5.53 12.08 18.32
CA PRO A 225 -6.89 12.50 18.04
C PRO A 225 -7.48 11.86 16.78
N SER A 226 -6.73 11.85 15.67
CA SER A 226 -7.20 11.28 14.40
C SER A 226 -7.31 9.75 14.46
N LEU A 227 -6.39 9.09 15.16
CA LEU A 227 -6.48 7.65 15.45
C LEU A 227 -7.74 7.33 16.24
N GLY A 228 -8.01 8.10 17.32
CA GLY A 228 -9.21 7.91 18.14
C GLY A 228 -10.50 8.16 17.36
N ASP A 229 -10.49 9.07 16.38
CA ASP A 229 -11.64 9.31 15.52
C ASP A 229 -11.95 8.13 14.60
N VAL A 230 -10.92 7.49 14.03
CA VAL A 230 -11.06 6.27 13.24
C VAL A 230 -11.53 5.10 14.11
N GLN A 231 -10.93 4.92 15.31
CA GLN A 231 -11.26 3.82 16.22
C GLN A 231 -12.72 3.85 16.68
N LYS A 232 -13.30 5.03 16.90
CA LYS A 232 -14.72 5.19 17.31
C LYS A 232 -15.73 4.65 16.28
N ARG A 233 -15.33 4.50 15.01
CA ARG A 233 -16.20 4.00 13.93
C ARG A 233 -16.23 2.48 13.86
N LEU A 234 -15.33 1.81 14.57
CA LEU A 234 -15.10 0.38 14.51
C LEU A 234 -15.54 -0.28 15.82
N ASP A 235 -15.92 -1.54 15.76
CA ASP A 235 -16.41 -2.29 16.91
C ASP A 235 -15.28 -2.90 17.73
N TRP A 236 -14.14 -3.12 17.09
CA TRP A 236 -12.89 -3.57 17.69
C TRP A 236 -11.71 -2.98 16.92
N THR A 237 -10.61 -2.70 17.62
CA THR A 237 -9.36 -2.23 16.99
C THR A 237 -8.12 -2.79 17.68
N ASP A 238 -7.05 -2.95 16.90
CA ASP A 238 -5.72 -3.33 17.37
C ASP A 238 -4.66 -2.59 16.54
N LEU A 239 -3.82 -1.81 17.19
CA LEU A 239 -2.74 -1.04 16.55
C LEU A 239 -1.43 -1.81 16.72
N ARG A 240 -0.76 -2.10 15.61
CA ARG A 240 0.53 -2.78 15.58
C ARG A 240 1.54 -1.95 14.83
N ILE A 241 2.69 -1.71 15.44
CA ILE A 241 3.84 -1.05 14.81
C ILE A 241 4.94 -2.10 14.62
N TYR A 242 5.54 -2.14 13.43
CA TYR A 242 6.54 -3.12 13.07
C TYR A 242 7.93 -2.51 13.16
N ASP A 243 8.78 -3.07 14.01
CA ASP A 243 10.19 -2.70 14.11
C ASP A 243 11.02 -3.42 13.03
N ILE A 244 10.90 -2.95 11.79
CA ILE A 244 11.54 -3.55 10.61
C ILE A 244 12.44 -2.60 9.85
N CYS A 245 12.48 -1.33 10.22
CA CYS A 245 13.31 -0.32 9.55
C CYS A 245 14.67 -0.18 10.24
N LYS A 246 15.73 -0.49 9.51
CA LYS A 246 17.10 -0.21 9.97
C LYS A 246 17.44 1.27 9.88
N LYS A 247 16.81 2.00 8.98
CA LYS A 247 16.97 3.43 8.72
C LYS A 247 15.64 4.00 8.26
N GLY A 248 15.27 5.16 8.77
CA GLY A 248 13.99 5.82 8.52
C GLY A 248 12.96 5.50 9.61
N TRP A 249 11.68 5.58 9.26
CA TRP A 249 10.57 5.44 10.17
C TRP A 249 9.92 4.04 10.06
N ASN A 250 9.50 3.51 11.21
CA ASN A 250 8.68 2.31 11.22
C ASN A 250 7.25 2.62 10.79
N HIS A 251 6.59 1.62 10.26
CA HIS A 251 5.20 1.68 9.85
C HIS A 251 4.43 0.59 10.59
N GLY A 252 3.12 0.69 10.55
CA GLY A 252 2.25 -0.27 11.18
C GLY A 252 0.92 -0.40 10.50
N ILE A 253 0.03 -1.08 11.18
CA ILE A 253 -1.33 -1.32 10.77
C ILE A 253 -2.30 -1.07 11.93
N LEU A 254 -3.35 -0.32 11.69
CA LEU A 254 -4.53 -0.33 12.53
C LEU A 254 -5.49 -1.38 11.96
N LEU A 255 -5.61 -2.51 12.64
CA LEU A 255 -6.67 -3.48 12.37
C LEU A 255 -7.95 -3.02 13.04
N GLY A 256 -9.08 -3.23 12.37
CA GLY A 256 -10.38 -2.91 12.92
C GLY A 256 -11.48 -3.76 12.32
N THR A 257 -12.56 -3.93 13.03
CA THR A 257 -13.71 -4.71 12.55
C THR A 257 -15.00 -3.93 12.65
N LYS A 258 -15.94 -4.25 11.78
CA LYS A 258 -17.31 -3.74 11.84
C LYS A 258 -18.30 -4.88 11.63
N GLY A 259 -19.37 -4.90 12.46
CA GLY A 259 -20.38 -5.96 12.49
C GLY A 259 -19.97 -7.19 13.31
N TRP A 260 -18.75 -7.24 13.86
CA TRP A 260 -18.25 -8.36 14.65
C TRP A 260 -17.01 -7.95 15.46
N SER A 261 -16.58 -8.85 16.38
CA SER A 261 -15.29 -8.69 17.07
C SER A 261 -14.60 -10.05 17.20
N PRO A 262 -13.27 -10.11 17.06
CA PRO A 262 -12.52 -11.34 17.32
C PRO A 262 -12.76 -11.80 18.76
N ARG A 263 -13.09 -13.08 18.95
CA ARG A 263 -13.12 -13.65 20.32
C ARG A 263 -11.69 -13.79 20.80
N ARG A 264 -11.44 -13.29 21.99
CA ARG A 264 -10.15 -13.49 22.70
C ARG A 264 -9.93 -14.95 23.05
#